data_4b701a5f85eaa896e854a06089b22d9e
#
_entry.id   4b701a5f85eaa896e854a06089b22d9e
#
_cell.length_a   1.000
_cell.length_b   1.000
_cell.length_c   1.000
_cell.angle_alpha   90.00
_cell.angle_beta   90.00
_cell.angle_gamma   90.00
#
_symmetry.space_group_name_H-M   'P 1'
#
loop_
_entity.id
_entity.type
_entity.pdbx_description
1 polymer ?
#
loop_
_entity_poly.entity_id
_entity_poly.type
_entity_poly.pdbx_seq_one_letter_code
_entity_poly.pdbx_strand_id
1 'polypeptide(L)'
;MDFKADSKSIINNDFQNIIFNLQATANDINQNKDKATILSQINNILYYITTLNKKVVEELDKSSNQEPAPLLPNNDNKIVAIMTEDGKYTGEVKNNVPNGRGKLFYAGNLEGDIYEGEFKNGDPDGKGKYCHRNGNIYVGDFVKDKADGKGIFYCNNGDRYEGDFREDCREGKGIFYFANGDRMMGDFHRDKPIGKHVILQKNGNVFEKIYN
;
A
#
# COMPACT_ATOMS: atom_id res chain seq x y z
N MET A 1 12.59 -8.51 30.78
CA MET A 1 12.55 -7.13 30.23
C MET A 1 12.29 -7.26 28.73
N ASP A 2 11.18 -6.70 28.28
CA ASP A 2 10.61 -7.00 26.96
C ASP A 2 11.23 -6.10 25.88
N PHE A 3 12.34 -6.53 25.30
CA PHE A 3 13.06 -5.79 24.23
C PHE A 3 12.19 -5.50 22.98
N LYS A 4 11.08 -6.23 22.78
CA LYS A 4 10.14 -5.98 21.67
C LYS A 4 9.24 -4.76 21.89
N ALA A 5 9.00 -4.36 23.11
CA ALA A 5 8.19 -3.18 23.42
C ALA A 5 8.96 -1.88 23.15
N ASP A 6 10.27 -1.87 23.42
CA ASP A 6 11.13 -0.69 23.22
C ASP A 6 11.34 -0.35 21.74
N SER A 7 11.62 -1.35 20.89
CA SER A 7 11.85 -1.12 19.45
C SER A 7 10.59 -0.60 18.73
N LYS A 8 9.40 -1.10 19.08
CA LYS A 8 8.13 -0.58 18.56
C LYS A 8 7.85 0.86 18.99
N SER A 9 8.21 1.20 20.23
CA SER A 9 8.05 2.56 20.79
C SER A 9 8.96 3.56 20.08
N ILE A 10 10.22 3.18 19.82
CA ILE A 10 11.21 4.04 19.13
C ILE A 10 10.79 4.27 17.68
N ILE A 11 10.41 3.22 16.96
CA ILE A 11 9.95 3.33 15.56
C ILE A 11 8.69 4.21 15.48
N ASN A 12 7.75 4.06 16.42
CA ASN A 12 6.52 4.84 16.43
C ASN A 12 6.79 6.34 16.69
N ASN A 13 7.72 6.67 17.58
CA ASN A 13 8.13 8.06 17.84
C ASN A 13 8.83 8.69 16.62
N ASP A 14 9.69 7.96 15.94
CA ASP A 14 10.37 8.44 14.73
C ASP A 14 9.35 8.68 13.60
N PHE A 15 8.32 7.83 13.45
CA PHE A 15 7.21 8.05 12.50
C PHE A 15 6.38 9.30 12.84
N GLN A 16 6.05 9.52 14.11
CA GLN A 16 5.31 10.72 14.53
C GLN A 16 6.11 12.00 14.24
N ASN A 17 7.42 11.98 14.42
CA ASN A 17 8.29 13.09 14.08
C ASN A 17 8.31 13.39 12.58
N ILE A 18 8.31 12.36 11.74
CA ILE A 18 8.23 12.52 10.27
C ILE A 18 6.89 13.17 9.89
N ILE A 19 5.77 12.68 10.45
CA ILE A 19 4.43 13.23 10.20
C ILE A 19 4.35 14.69 10.63
N PHE A 20 4.86 15.03 11.80
CA PHE A 20 4.89 16.41 12.31
C PHE A 20 5.68 17.35 11.37
N ASN A 21 6.86 16.93 10.93
CA ASN A 21 7.70 17.72 10.01
C ASN A 21 7.05 17.88 8.63
N LEU A 22 6.35 16.84 8.12
CA LEU A 22 5.59 16.92 6.87
C LEU A 22 4.44 17.93 6.97
N GLN A 23 3.73 17.95 8.09
CA GLN A 23 2.64 18.90 8.33
C GLN A 23 3.16 20.34 8.43
N ALA A 24 4.29 20.54 9.11
CA ALA A 24 4.94 21.85 9.20
C ALA A 24 5.38 22.35 7.80
N THR A 25 6.00 21.48 6.99
CA THR A 25 6.41 21.81 5.62
C THR A 25 5.20 22.15 4.73
N ALA A 26 4.09 21.40 4.85
CA ALA A 26 2.86 21.69 4.13
C ALA A 26 2.26 23.05 4.52
N ASN A 27 2.31 23.41 5.80
CA ASN A 27 1.87 24.73 6.27
C ASN A 27 2.76 25.86 5.73
N ASP A 28 4.06 25.65 5.65
CA ASP A 28 5.00 26.62 5.12
C ASP A 28 4.82 26.86 3.62
N ILE A 29 4.50 25.82 2.87
CA ILE A 29 4.09 25.92 1.46
C ILE A 29 2.80 26.75 1.33
N ASN A 30 1.79 26.48 2.17
CA ASN A 30 0.53 27.21 2.16
C ASN A 30 0.68 28.68 2.57
N GLN A 31 1.68 29.01 3.38
CA GLN A 31 2.00 30.39 3.80
C GLN A 31 2.94 31.12 2.83
N ASN A 32 3.25 30.50 1.70
CA ASN A 32 4.11 31.09 0.65
C ASN A 32 5.54 31.47 1.14
N LYS A 33 6.09 30.64 2.06
CA LYS A 33 7.47 30.81 2.54
C LYS A 33 8.48 30.60 1.42
N ASP A 34 9.67 31.12 1.63
CA ASP A 34 10.72 31.07 0.62
C ASP A 34 11.14 29.63 0.29
N LYS A 35 11.54 29.43 -0.97
CA LYS A 35 11.92 28.14 -1.53
C LYS A 35 13.08 27.47 -0.78
N ALA A 36 14.00 28.26 -0.21
CA ALA A 36 15.17 27.73 0.50
C ALA A 36 14.75 27.08 1.84
N THR A 37 13.84 27.74 2.56
CA THR A 37 13.26 27.20 3.81
C THR A 37 12.54 25.89 3.57
N ILE A 38 11.69 25.83 2.54
CA ILE A 38 10.95 24.61 2.17
C ILE A 38 11.91 23.49 1.78
N LEU A 39 12.93 23.78 0.98
CA LEU A 39 13.93 22.80 0.55
C LEU A 39 14.73 22.24 1.74
N SER A 40 15.10 23.09 2.70
CA SER A 40 15.78 22.69 3.93
C SER A 40 14.93 21.72 4.74
N GLN A 41 13.63 21.99 4.88
CA GLN A 41 12.70 21.09 5.60
C GLN A 41 12.53 19.75 4.89
N ILE A 42 12.39 19.74 3.57
CA ILE A 42 12.32 18.51 2.77
C ILE A 42 13.59 17.68 2.97
N ASN A 43 14.77 18.29 2.92
CA ASN A 43 16.03 17.58 3.13
C ASN A 43 16.12 16.97 4.54
N ASN A 44 15.64 17.68 5.57
CA ASN A 44 15.57 17.14 6.93
C ASN A 44 14.63 15.91 7.01
N ILE A 45 13.47 15.97 6.38
CA ILE A 45 12.53 14.83 6.33
C ILE A 45 13.18 13.62 5.62
N LEU A 46 13.85 13.85 4.49
CA LEU A 46 14.57 12.80 3.77
C LEU A 46 15.68 12.17 4.63
N TYR A 47 16.41 12.98 5.39
CA TYR A 47 17.43 12.49 6.33
C TYR A 47 16.79 11.58 7.40
N TYR A 48 15.67 11.99 8.02
CA TYR A 48 14.96 11.15 9.00
C TYR A 48 14.47 9.86 8.42
N ILE A 49 13.88 9.86 7.21
CA ILE A 49 13.42 8.66 6.52
C ILE A 49 14.59 7.71 6.25
N THR A 50 15.72 8.23 5.77
CA THR A 50 16.93 7.42 5.49
C THR A 50 17.48 6.79 6.78
N THR A 51 17.52 7.57 7.86
CA THR A 51 17.99 7.08 9.17
C THR A 51 17.07 6.02 9.75
N LEU A 52 15.75 6.21 9.61
CA LEU A 52 14.76 5.24 10.05
C LEU A 52 14.86 3.92 9.27
N ASN A 53 15.00 3.99 7.94
CA ASN A 53 15.20 2.81 7.11
C ASN A 53 16.45 2.04 7.53
N LYS A 54 17.56 2.74 7.84
CA LYS A 54 18.79 2.11 8.33
C LYS A 54 18.57 1.39 9.66
N LYS A 55 17.89 2.01 10.63
CA LYS A 55 17.55 1.40 11.91
C LYS A 55 16.67 0.16 11.73
N VAL A 56 15.66 0.23 10.86
CA VAL A 56 14.77 -0.92 10.57
C VAL A 56 15.54 -2.08 9.97
N VAL A 57 16.46 -1.82 9.03
CA VAL A 57 17.32 -2.85 8.44
C VAL A 57 18.25 -3.47 9.51
N GLU A 58 18.89 -2.66 10.34
CA GLU A 58 19.76 -3.13 11.42
C GLU A 58 19.01 -4.00 12.47
N GLU A 59 17.75 -3.66 12.78
CA GLU A 59 16.91 -4.47 13.67
C GLU A 59 16.46 -5.79 13.03
N LEU A 60 16.17 -5.78 11.71
CA LEU A 60 15.87 -6.99 10.96
C LEU A 60 17.07 -7.92 10.87
N ASP A 61 18.28 -7.39 10.65
CA ASP A 61 19.53 -8.16 10.62
C ASP A 61 19.86 -8.77 12.00
N LYS A 62 19.61 -8.08 13.10
CA LYS A 62 19.77 -8.62 14.46
C LYS A 62 18.79 -9.77 14.74
N SER A 63 17.58 -9.72 14.18
CA SER A 63 16.60 -10.79 14.32
C SER A 63 16.93 -12.03 13.48
N SER A 64 17.73 -11.88 12.42
CA SER A 64 18.16 -12.97 11.53
C SER A 64 19.35 -13.76 12.07
N ASN A 65 20.08 -13.24 13.07
CA ASN A 65 21.25 -13.90 13.69
C ASN A 65 20.92 -14.75 14.92
N GLN A 66 19.65 -14.99 15.26
CA GLN A 66 19.28 -16.04 16.19
C GLN A 66 19.26 -17.37 15.45
N GLU A 67 20.16 -18.29 15.83
CA GLU A 67 20.12 -19.67 15.36
C GLU A 67 18.68 -20.23 15.51
N PRO A 68 18.11 -20.81 14.45
CA PRO A 68 16.78 -21.38 14.55
C PRO A 68 16.81 -22.54 15.55
N ALA A 69 15.93 -22.50 16.54
CA ALA A 69 15.64 -23.65 17.38
C ALA A 69 15.35 -24.88 16.48
N PRO A 70 15.74 -26.11 16.90
CA PRO A 70 15.58 -27.30 16.08
C PRO A 70 14.10 -27.48 15.70
N LEU A 71 13.84 -27.45 14.40
CA LEU A 71 12.52 -27.58 13.81
C LEU A 71 11.94 -28.97 14.09
N LEU A 72 10.80 -29.00 14.78
CA LEU A 72 9.93 -30.18 14.78
C LEU A 72 9.43 -30.41 13.34
N PRO A 73 9.36 -31.67 12.85
CA PRO A 73 8.96 -31.98 11.49
C PRO A 73 7.46 -31.82 11.34
N ASN A 74 7.05 -31.00 10.43
CA ASN A 74 5.75 -30.77 9.77
C ASN A 74 5.30 -29.31 9.88
N ASN A 75 5.84 -28.48 9.01
CA ASN A 75 5.12 -27.33 8.46
C ASN A 75 5.71 -26.96 7.09
N ASP A 76 4.90 -27.13 6.03
CA ASP A 76 5.24 -26.89 4.63
C ASP A 76 5.44 -25.39 4.29
N ASN A 77 5.53 -24.50 5.27
CA ASN A 77 5.67 -23.06 5.05
C ASN A 77 7.14 -22.61 5.15
N LYS A 78 7.95 -23.03 4.18
CA LYS A 78 9.31 -22.54 4.01
C LYS A 78 9.28 -21.20 3.27
N ILE A 79 9.83 -20.14 3.86
CA ILE A 79 10.09 -18.89 3.14
C ILE A 79 11.27 -19.10 2.19
N VAL A 80 11.04 -18.89 0.92
CA VAL A 80 12.06 -19.04 -0.13
C VAL A 80 12.06 -17.83 -1.06
N ALA A 81 13.19 -17.64 -1.74
CA ALA A 81 13.28 -16.72 -2.88
C ALA A 81 13.42 -17.57 -4.14
N ILE A 82 12.48 -17.43 -5.07
CA ILE A 82 12.44 -18.15 -6.35
C ILE A 82 12.17 -17.20 -7.50
N MET A 83 12.53 -17.61 -8.70
CA MET A 83 12.08 -16.98 -9.94
C MET A 83 10.84 -17.70 -10.42
N THR A 84 9.76 -16.97 -10.67
CA THR A 84 8.56 -17.44 -11.34
C THR A 84 8.52 -16.91 -12.78
N GLU A 85 7.51 -17.28 -13.55
CA GLU A 85 7.30 -16.72 -14.89
C GLU A 85 7.03 -15.20 -14.83
N ASP A 86 6.37 -14.75 -13.75
CA ASP A 86 5.99 -13.34 -13.57
C ASP A 86 7.12 -12.49 -12.98
N GLY A 87 8.13 -13.08 -12.33
CA GLY A 87 9.23 -12.35 -11.75
C GLY A 87 9.88 -13.00 -10.52
N LYS A 88 10.48 -12.17 -9.66
CA LYS A 88 11.15 -12.62 -8.44
C LYS A 88 10.17 -12.67 -7.27
N TYR A 89 9.89 -13.87 -6.78
CA TYR A 89 9.06 -14.11 -5.61
C TYR A 89 9.90 -14.36 -4.36
N THR A 90 9.43 -13.86 -3.21
CA THR A 90 9.97 -14.18 -1.89
C THR A 90 8.79 -14.40 -0.93
N GLY A 91 8.67 -15.58 -0.38
CA GLY A 91 7.56 -15.90 0.51
C GLY A 91 7.37 -17.39 0.75
N GLU A 92 6.21 -17.73 1.25
CA GLU A 92 5.79 -19.09 1.53
C GLU A 92 5.49 -19.87 0.24
N VAL A 93 5.91 -21.11 0.17
CA VAL A 93 5.68 -21.99 -0.99
C VAL A 93 5.12 -23.34 -0.55
N LYS A 94 4.33 -23.93 -1.44
CA LYS A 94 3.91 -25.33 -1.36
C LYS A 94 4.29 -26.01 -2.68
N ASN A 95 5.02 -27.11 -2.60
CA ASN A 95 5.53 -27.80 -3.79
C ASN A 95 6.28 -26.88 -4.75
N ASN A 96 7.07 -25.95 -4.21
CA ASN A 96 7.85 -24.96 -4.97
C ASN A 96 7.02 -23.91 -5.75
N VAL A 97 5.73 -23.77 -5.41
CA VAL A 97 4.80 -22.81 -6.00
C VAL A 97 4.41 -21.81 -4.92
N PRO A 98 4.34 -20.48 -5.19
CA PRO A 98 3.84 -19.48 -4.25
C PRO A 98 2.51 -19.89 -3.61
N ASN A 99 2.48 -19.96 -2.27
CA ASN A 99 1.29 -20.39 -1.53
C ASN A 99 1.41 -19.95 -0.07
N GLY A 100 0.53 -19.10 0.39
CA GLY A 100 0.63 -18.40 1.66
C GLY A 100 1.07 -16.95 1.46
N ARG A 101 1.81 -16.36 2.38
CA ARG A 101 2.23 -14.95 2.30
C ARG A 101 3.53 -14.78 1.54
N GLY A 102 3.59 -13.75 0.69
CA GLY A 102 4.78 -13.45 -0.08
C GLY A 102 4.78 -12.10 -0.75
N LYS A 103 5.87 -11.85 -1.44
CA LYS A 103 6.12 -10.65 -2.23
C LYS A 103 6.66 -11.01 -3.60
N LEU A 104 6.03 -10.47 -4.62
CA LEU A 104 6.40 -10.65 -6.02
C LEU A 104 6.86 -9.32 -6.60
N PHE A 105 8.06 -9.30 -7.14
CA PHE A 105 8.58 -8.23 -7.97
C PHE A 105 8.40 -8.66 -9.42
N TYR A 106 7.47 -8.03 -10.11
CA TYR A 106 7.15 -8.38 -11.48
C TYR A 106 8.31 -8.08 -12.45
N ALA A 107 8.38 -8.86 -13.50
CA ALA A 107 9.35 -8.71 -14.59
C ALA A 107 8.63 -8.47 -15.92
N GLY A 108 9.40 -8.27 -17.00
CA GLY A 108 8.87 -8.10 -18.35
C GLY A 108 7.99 -6.86 -18.49
N ASN A 109 6.79 -7.04 -19.00
CA ASN A 109 5.86 -5.92 -19.25
C ASN A 109 5.38 -5.20 -17.98
N LEU A 110 5.46 -5.87 -16.83
CA LEU A 110 5.07 -5.34 -15.52
C LEU A 110 6.27 -4.98 -14.66
N GLU A 111 7.48 -4.91 -15.23
CA GLU A 111 8.69 -4.55 -14.50
C GLU A 111 8.53 -3.22 -13.76
N GLY A 112 8.83 -3.26 -12.45
CA GLY A 112 8.63 -2.15 -11.52
C GLY A 112 7.33 -2.20 -10.72
N ASP A 113 6.40 -3.10 -11.09
CA ASP A 113 5.23 -3.38 -10.27
C ASP A 113 5.60 -4.36 -9.14
N ILE A 114 4.89 -4.27 -8.01
CA ILE A 114 5.13 -5.11 -6.84
C ILE A 114 3.79 -5.54 -6.25
N TYR A 115 3.64 -6.85 -6.02
CA TYR A 115 2.56 -7.37 -5.18
C TYR A 115 3.12 -7.88 -3.84
N GLU A 116 2.41 -7.60 -2.75
CA GLU A 116 2.70 -8.12 -1.42
C GLU A 116 1.40 -8.55 -0.74
N GLY A 117 1.25 -9.83 -0.46
CA GLY A 117 -0.01 -10.36 0.06
C GLY A 117 -0.07 -11.88 0.12
N GLU A 118 -1.29 -12.37 0.04
CA GLU A 118 -1.58 -13.79 0.05
C GLU A 118 -1.52 -14.38 -1.37
N PHE A 119 -0.98 -15.59 -1.48
CA PHE A 119 -0.86 -16.35 -2.71
C PHE A 119 -1.54 -17.70 -2.57
N LYS A 120 -2.11 -18.17 -3.66
CA LYS A 120 -2.69 -19.50 -3.77
C LYS A 120 -2.38 -20.09 -5.12
N ASN A 121 -1.68 -21.25 -5.10
CA ASN A 121 -1.30 -21.99 -6.32
C ASN A 121 -0.54 -21.15 -7.36
N GLY A 122 0.26 -20.19 -6.92
CA GLY A 122 1.07 -19.31 -7.76
C GLY A 122 0.52 -17.90 -7.89
N ASP A 123 -0.79 -17.71 -7.81
CA ASP A 123 -1.46 -16.45 -8.07
C ASP A 123 -1.69 -15.64 -6.78
N PRO A 124 -1.66 -14.30 -6.82
CA PRO A 124 -2.28 -13.43 -5.83
C PRO A 124 -3.74 -13.82 -5.57
N ASP A 125 -4.06 -14.24 -4.33
CA ASP A 125 -5.40 -14.70 -3.95
C ASP A 125 -5.58 -14.51 -2.44
N GLY A 126 -6.51 -13.67 -2.02
CA GLY A 126 -6.72 -13.24 -0.65
C GLY A 126 -6.46 -11.75 -0.45
N LYS A 127 -5.94 -11.36 0.70
CA LYS A 127 -5.63 -9.95 0.99
C LYS A 127 -4.24 -9.56 0.49
N GLY A 128 -4.15 -8.40 -0.17
CA GLY A 128 -2.87 -7.94 -0.69
C GLY A 128 -2.81 -6.45 -1.00
N LYS A 129 -1.59 -6.05 -1.34
CA LYS A 129 -1.23 -4.71 -1.81
C LYS A 129 -0.51 -4.83 -3.13
N TYR A 130 -1.01 -4.16 -4.15
CA TYR A 130 -0.37 -4.01 -5.45
C TYR A 130 0.13 -2.59 -5.62
N CYS A 131 1.41 -2.44 -5.87
CA CYS A 131 2.05 -1.15 -6.16
C CYS A 131 2.41 -1.11 -7.64
N HIS A 132 1.71 -0.29 -8.40
CA HIS A 132 2.03 -0.04 -9.80
C HIS A 132 3.27 0.84 -9.93
N ARG A 133 4.11 0.58 -10.93
CA ARG A 133 5.29 1.40 -11.26
C ARG A 133 4.98 2.89 -11.52
N ASN A 134 3.73 3.20 -11.90
CA ASN A 134 3.28 4.58 -12.09
C ASN A 134 2.89 5.30 -10.79
N GLY A 135 3.04 4.66 -9.62
CA GLY A 135 2.76 5.20 -8.31
C GLY A 135 1.32 4.99 -7.81
N ASN A 136 0.44 4.37 -8.61
CA ASN A 136 -0.86 3.95 -8.10
C ASN A 136 -0.72 2.74 -7.17
N ILE A 137 -1.61 2.62 -6.18
CA ILE A 137 -1.58 1.52 -5.21
C ILE A 137 -3.01 0.98 -5.02
N TYR A 138 -3.16 -0.33 -5.13
CA TYR A 138 -4.36 -1.02 -4.68
C TYR A 138 -4.09 -1.78 -3.39
N VAL A 139 -5.03 -1.73 -2.45
CA VAL A 139 -5.01 -2.51 -1.21
C VAL A 139 -6.39 -3.12 -1.02
N GLY A 140 -6.50 -4.43 -1.03
CA GLY A 140 -7.82 -5.07 -0.92
C GLY A 140 -7.80 -6.57 -1.16
N ASP A 141 -8.93 -7.06 -1.60
CA ASP A 141 -9.15 -8.46 -1.93
C ASP A 141 -8.67 -8.77 -3.35
N PHE A 142 -8.05 -9.95 -3.50
CA PHE A 142 -7.61 -10.51 -4.77
C PHE A 142 -8.21 -11.89 -4.98
N VAL A 143 -8.58 -12.19 -6.21
CA VAL A 143 -8.98 -13.53 -6.67
C VAL A 143 -8.29 -13.80 -7.99
N LYS A 144 -7.40 -14.81 -8.02
CA LYS A 144 -6.66 -15.23 -9.23
C LYS A 144 -6.01 -14.04 -9.93
N ASP A 145 -5.13 -13.34 -9.22
CA ASP A 145 -4.36 -12.19 -9.69
C ASP A 145 -5.17 -10.94 -10.07
N LYS A 146 -6.46 -10.88 -9.71
CA LYS A 146 -7.31 -9.74 -9.99
C LYS A 146 -7.85 -9.11 -8.71
N ALA A 147 -7.96 -7.79 -8.68
CA ALA A 147 -8.70 -7.08 -7.65
C ALA A 147 -10.19 -7.48 -7.74
N ASP A 148 -10.68 -8.19 -6.72
CA ASP A 148 -12.05 -8.69 -6.68
C ASP A 148 -12.53 -8.77 -5.23
N GLY A 149 -13.55 -8.00 -4.86
CA GLY A 149 -14.05 -7.83 -3.51
C GLY A 149 -13.94 -6.39 -3.03
N LYS A 150 -13.59 -6.18 -1.77
CA LYS A 150 -13.44 -4.85 -1.17
C LYS A 150 -12.00 -4.35 -1.28
N GLY A 151 -11.85 -3.07 -1.64
CA GLY A 151 -10.52 -2.50 -1.74
C GLY A 151 -10.48 -0.98 -1.75
N ILE A 152 -9.26 -0.48 -1.67
CA ILE A 152 -8.94 0.95 -1.77
C ILE A 152 -7.91 1.11 -2.89
N PHE A 153 -8.21 1.98 -3.85
CA PHE A 153 -7.29 2.35 -4.91
C PHE A 153 -6.82 3.78 -4.71
N TYR A 154 -5.53 3.95 -4.51
CA TYR A 154 -4.86 5.24 -4.41
C TYR A 154 -4.27 5.61 -5.75
N CYS A 155 -4.70 6.73 -6.32
CA CYS A 155 -4.12 7.29 -7.53
C CYS A 155 -2.89 8.15 -7.20
N ASN A 156 -1.91 8.17 -8.08
CA ASN A 156 -0.69 8.97 -7.93
C ASN A 156 -0.95 10.50 -7.98
N ASN A 157 -2.13 10.92 -8.47
CA ASN A 157 -2.57 12.32 -8.47
C ASN A 157 -3.22 12.76 -7.14
N GLY A 158 -3.31 11.86 -6.14
CA GLY A 158 -3.90 12.12 -4.84
C GLY A 158 -5.40 11.79 -4.72
N ASP A 159 -6.04 11.36 -5.80
CA ASP A 159 -7.39 10.80 -5.71
C ASP A 159 -7.38 9.42 -5.05
N ARG A 160 -8.51 9.01 -4.50
CA ARG A 160 -8.68 7.69 -3.90
C ARG A 160 -10.09 7.17 -4.14
N TYR A 161 -10.20 5.90 -4.47
CA TYR A 161 -11.47 5.18 -4.47
C TYR A 161 -11.50 4.14 -3.36
N GLU A 162 -12.61 3.99 -2.69
CA GLU A 162 -12.88 2.98 -1.67
C GLU A 162 -14.22 2.33 -1.94
N GLY A 163 -14.25 1.03 -2.18
CA GLY A 163 -15.50 0.35 -2.55
C GLY A 163 -15.31 -1.07 -3.04
N ASP A 164 -16.27 -1.51 -3.81
CA ASP A 164 -16.29 -2.83 -4.42
C ASP A 164 -15.47 -2.84 -5.72
N PHE A 165 -14.78 -3.96 -5.94
CA PHE A 165 -14.04 -4.27 -7.17
C PHE A 165 -14.51 -5.61 -7.71
N ARG A 166 -14.45 -5.77 -9.02
CA ARG A 166 -14.67 -7.01 -9.71
C ARG A 166 -13.83 -7.07 -10.97
N GLU A 167 -12.98 -8.09 -11.08
CA GLU A 167 -12.08 -8.29 -12.22
C GLU A 167 -11.29 -7.00 -12.57
N ASP A 168 -10.61 -6.42 -11.59
CA ASP A 168 -9.82 -5.18 -11.66
C ASP A 168 -10.60 -3.88 -11.90
N CYS A 169 -11.92 -3.93 -12.03
CA CYS A 169 -12.76 -2.77 -12.25
C CYS A 169 -13.51 -2.39 -10.97
N ARG A 170 -13.73 -1.09 -10.78
CA ARG A 170 -14.67 -0.59 -9.76
C ARG A 170 -16.07 -1.07 -10.12
N GLU A 171 -16.73 -1.71 -9.16
CA GLU A 171 -18.04 -2.32 -9.34
C GLU A 171 -18.89 -2.08 -8.08
N GLY A 172 -20.22 -2.01 -8.19
CA GLY A 172 -21.10 -1.86 -7.04
C GLY A 172 -20.90 -0.54 -6.30
N LYS A 173 -20.98 -0.55 -4.97
CA LYS A 173 -20.97 0.68 -4.16
C LYS A 173 -19.55 1.15 -3.86
N GLY A 174 -19.35 2.48 -3.97
CA GLY A 174 -18.07 3.07 -3.64
C GLY A 174 -18.12 4.56 -3.36
N ILE A 175 -16.99 5.02 -2.81
CA ILE A 175 -16.74 6.43 -2.54
C ILE A 175 -15.47 6.82 -3.27
N PHE A 176 -15.58 7.84 -4.13
CA PHE A 176 -14.44 8.46 -4.77
C PHE A 176 -14.09 9.74 -4.01
N TYR A 177 -12.88 9.83 -3.53
CA TYR A 177 -12.30 10.99 -2.86
C TYR A 177 -11.40 11.70 -3.85
N PHE A 178 -11.73 12.92 -4.21
CA PHE A 178 -10.92 13.74 -5.08
C PHE A 178 -9.79 14.43 -4.30
N ALA A 179 -8.65 14.64 -4.92
CA ALA A 179 -7.50 15.33 -4.32
C ALA A 179 -7.83 16.75 -3.85
N ASN A 180 -8.84 17.40 -4.45
CA ASN A 180 -9.33 18.71 -4.04
C ASN A 180 -10.15 18.70 -2.72
N GLY A 181 -10.47 17.50 -2.19
CA GLY A 181 -11.22 17.29 -0.96
C GLY A 181 -12.71 17.04 -1.15
N ASP A 182 -13.20 17.04 -2.37
CA ASP A 182 -14.58 16.63 -2.68
C ASP A 182 -14.73 15.11 -2.56
N ARG A 183 -15.97 14.64 -2.42
CA ARG A 183 -16.31 13.20 -2.40
C ARG A 183 -17.51 12.93 -3.29
N MET A 184 -17.49 11.78 -3.95
CA MET A 184 -18.60 11.28 -4.75
C MET A 184 -18.96 9.87 -4.30
N MET A 185 -20.21 9.64 -3.91
CA MET A 185 -20.72 8.37 -3.39
C MET A 185 -21.84 7.86 -4.27
N GLY A 186 -21.78 6.61 -4.68
CA GLY A 186 -22.80 5.99 -5.51
C GLY A 186 -22.38 4.63 -6.04
N ASP A 187 -23.06 4.18 -7.08
CA ASP A 187 -22.84 2.89 -7.72
C ASP A 187 -21.93 3.01 -8.94
N PHE A 188 -21.06 2.01 -9.10
CA PHE A 188 -20.11 1.92 -10.21
C PHE A 188 -20.36 0.63 -10.99
N HIS A 189 -20.13 0.66 -12.28
CA HIS A 189 -20.14 -0.50 -13.15
C HIS A 189 -19.01 -0.38 -14.18
N ARG A 190 -18.07 -1.35 -14.16
CA ARG A 190 -16.87 -1.37 -15.03
C ARG A 190 -16.18 -0.01 -15.08
N ASP A 191 -15.77 0.48 -13.91
CA ASP A 191 -15.08 1.76 -13.69
C ASP A 191 -15.89 3.03 -13.94
N LYS A 192 -17.12 2.94 -14.40
CA LYS A 192 -17.98 4.09 -14.68
C LYS A 192 -18.99 4.32 -13.56
N PRO A 193 -19.20 5.55 -13.13
CA PRO A 193 -20.30 5.87 -12.23
C PRO A 193 -21.63 5.65 -12.96
N ILE A 194 -22.62 5.05 -12.30
CA ILE A 194 -23.96 4.78 -12.83
C ILE A 194 -25.04 5.22 -11.84
N GLY A 195 -26.21 5.61 -12.36
CA GLY A 195 -27.33 5.97 -11.51
C GLY A 195 -27.09 7.24 -10.69
N LYS A 196 -27.70 7.28 -9.51
CA LYS A 196 -27.69 8.46 -8.63
C LYS A 196 -26.46 8.48 -7.76
N HIS A 197 -25.72 9.59 -7.80
CA HIS A 197 -24.58 9.85 -6.91
C HIS A 197 -24.83 11.07 -6.04
N VAL A 198 -24.33 11.01 -4.81
CA VAL A 198 -24.26 12.17 -3.93
C VAL A 198 -22.84 12.72 -4.00
N ILE A 199 -22.73 14.02 -4.25
CA ILE A 199 -21.45 14.73 -4.28
C ILE A 199 -21.41 15.70 -3.11
N LEU A 200 -20.40 15.52 -2.24
CA LEU A 200 -20.10 16.40 -1.14
C LEU A 200 -18.83 17.18 -1.49
N GLN A 201 -18.97 18.48 -1.65
CA GLN A 201 -17.83 19.37 -1.88
C GLN A 201 -17.10 19.71 -0.59
N LYS A 202 -15.81 20.02 -0.68
CA LYS A 202 -14.96 20.43 0.44
C LYS A 202 -15.53 21.64 1.22
N ASN A 203 -16.27 22.52 0.52
CA ASN A 203 -16.92 23.69 1.13
C ASN A 203 -18.23 23.36 1.88
N GLY A 204 -18.64 22.09 1.91
CA GLY A 204 -19.84 21.61 2.60
C GLY A 204 -21.09 21.55 1.71
N ASN A 205 -21.06 22.01 0.47
CA ASN A 205 -22.18 21.88 -0.44
C ASN A 205 -22.44 20.41 -0.79
N VAL A 206 -23.72 20.04 -0.84
CA VAL A 206 -24.18 18.70 -1.22
C VAL A 206 -25.13 18.80 -2.39
N PHE A 207 -24.91 18.01 -3.42
CA PHE A 207 -25.81 17.90 -4.56
C PHE A 207 -25.84 16.49 -5.12
N GLU A 208 -26.88 16.21 -5.89
CA GLU A 208 -27.06 14.92 -6.54
C GLU A 208 -26.76 15.03 -8.03
N LYS A 209 -26.15 13.98 -8.59
CA LYS A 209 -25.89 13.84 -10.02
C LYS A 209 -26.33 12.47 -10.48
N ILE A 210 -27.00 12.42 -11.62
CA ILE A 210 -27.42 11.16 -12.25
C ILE A 210 -26.50 10.89 -13.43
N TYR A 211 -25.93 9.69 -13.46
CA TYR A 211 -25.10 9.18 -14.55
C TYR A 211 -25.89 8.11 -15.31
N ASN A 212 -25.92 8.24 -16.64
CA ASN A 212 -26.61 7.32 -17.55
C ASN A 212 -25.67 6.28 -18.13
#